data_7fb6c16d3981a6db56be55bb9021267e
#
_entry.id   7fb6c16d3981a6db56be55bb9021267e
#
_cell.length_a   1.000
_cell.length_b   1.000
_cell.length_c   1.000
_cell.angle_alpha   90.00
_cell.angle_beta   90.00
_cell.angle_gamma   90.00
#
_symmetry.space_group_name_H-M   'P 1'
#
loop_
_entity.id
_entity.type
_entity.pdbx_description
1 polymer ?
#
loop_
_entity_poly.entity_id
_entity_poly.type
_entity_poly.pdbx_seq_one_letter_code
_entity_poly.pdbx_strand_id
1 'polypeptide(L)'
;MINTKLTRKAMIIAYNAHKNQVDKSGVPYIYHPIHVAEQMDTEEECVVALLHDVVEDTDVTFEQLESEFPSEIIDILKLLTKTKDIDYYEYINKIKENAVARKAKIADIKHNLDRSRLDVITDKDIKREEKYKKALSILMSK
;
A
#
# COMPACT_ATOMS: atom_id res chain seq x y z
N MET A 1 -5.59 2.18 15.13
CA MET A 1 -5.73 2.96 13.86
C MET A 1 -6.28 4.34 14.17
N ILE A 2 -5.75 5.36 13.53
CA ILE A 2 -6.23 6.74 13.64
C ILE A 2 -7.69 6.80 13.15
N ASN A 3 -8.58 7.37 13.94
CA ASN A 3 -10.01 7.42 13.62
C ASN A 3 -10.48 8.87 13.53
N THR A 4 -10.57 9.39 12.31
CA THR A 4 -11.07 10.72 11.99
C THR A 4 -12.13 10.60 10.89
N LYS A 5 -12.80 11.72 10.57
CA LYS A 5 -13.74 11.75 9.45
C LYS A 5 -13.06 11.33 8.15
N LEU A 6 -11.82 11.78 7.92
CA LEU A 6 -11.08 11.49 6.70
C LEU A 6 -10.63 10.02 6.64
N THR A 7 -10.13 9.45 7.74
CA THR A 7 -9.74 8.05 7.77
C THR A 7 -10.94 7.11 7.63
N ARG A 8 -12.10 7.47 8.20
CA ARG A 8 -13.33 6.69 8.02
C ARG A 8 -13.78 6.69 6.57
N LYS A 9 -13.69 7.84 5.89
CA LYS A 9 -13.99 7.95 4.46
C LYS A 9 -13.06 7.04 3.65
N ALA A 10 -11.76 7.09 3.92
CA ALA A 10 -10.77 6.24 3.26
C ALA A 10 -11.05 4.74 3.50
N MET A 11 -11.42 4.37 4.72
CA MET A 11 -11.78 2.99 5.05
C MET A 11 -12.98 2.50 4.25
N ILE A 12 -14.02 3.31 4.15
CA ILE A 12 -15.23 2.95 3.41
C ILE A 12 -14.90 2.73 1.92
N ILE A 13 -14.11 3.64 1.34
CA ILE A 13 -13.68 3.51 -0.06
C ILE A 13 -12.85 2.25 -0.27
N ALA A 14 -11.85 2.03 0.59
CA ALA A 14 -10.97 0.86 0.50
C ALA A 14 -11.76 -0.45 0.67
N TYR A 15 -12.64 -0.52 1.65
CA TYR A 15 -13.48 -1.69 1.89
C TYR A 15 -14.33 -2.03 0.66
N ASN A 16 -15.03 -1.04 0.11
CA ASN A 16 -15.87 -1.26 -1.04
C ASN A 16 -15.07 -1.62 -2.29
N ALA A 17 -13.91 -1.00 -2.48
CA ALA A 17 -13.04 -1.25 -3.63
C ALA A 17 -12.46 -2.66 -3.63
N HIS A 18 -12.04 -3.17 -2.46
CA HIS A 18 -11.43 -4.50 -2.31
C HIS A 18 -12.41 -5.61 -1.93
N LYS A 19 -13.71 -5.32 -1.91
CA LYS A 19 -14.75 -6.16 -1.29
C LYS A 19 -14.74 -7.63 -1.70
N ASN A 20 -14.43 -7.93 -2.97
CA ASN A 20 -14.46 -9.30 -3.48
C ASN A 20 -13.06 -9.88 -3.69
N GLN A 21 -12.03 -9.22 -3.19
CA GLN A 21 -10.66 -9.67 -3.32
C GLN A 21 -10.22 -10.47 -2.10
N VAL A 22 -9.44 -11.53 -2.34
CA VAL A 22 -8.82 -12.32 -1.30
C VAL A 22 -7.31 -12.42 -1.57
N ASP A 23 -6.53 -12.65 -0.52
CA ASP A 23 -5.10 -12.92 -0.67
C ASP A 23 -4.88 -14.40 -1.08
N LYS A 24 -3.61 -14.83 -1.16
CA LYS A 24 -3.25 -16.18 -1.58
C LYS A 24 -3.78 -17.27 -0.66
N SER A 25 -4.09 -16.93 0.59
CA SER A 25 -4.62 -17.86 1.58
C SER A 25 -6.14 -17.75 1.75
N GLY A 26 -6.81 -16.97 0.89
CA GLY A 26 -8.26 -16.82 0.91
C GLY A 26 -8.77 -15.80 1.92
N VAL A 27 -7.89 -15.05 2.59
CA VAL A 27 -8.28 -14.02 3.55
C VAL A 27 -8.74 -12.77 2.79
N PRO A 28 -9.84 -12.09 3.21
CA PRO A 28 -10.27 -10.86 2.55
C PRO A 28 -9.15 -9.83 2.45
N TYR A 29 -8.91 -9.33 1.26
CA TYR A 29 -7.77 -8.44 0.96
C TYR A 29 -7.74 -7.18 1.81
N ILE A 30 -8.89 -6.68 2.22
CA ILE A 30 -8.99 -5.46 3.04
C ILE A 30 -8.15 -5.52 4.33
N TYR A 31 -7.91 -6.71 4.87
CA TYR A 31 -7.08 -6.86 6.06
C TYR A 31 -5.65 -6.38 5.85
N HIS A 32 -5.12 -6.46 4.63
CA HIS A 32 -3.78 -5.96 4.33
C HIS A 32 -3.67 -4.43 4.45
N PRO A 33 -4.47 -3.61 3.73
CA PRO A 33 -4.40 -2.17 3.93
C PRO A 33 -4.76 -1.72 5.35
N ILE A 34 -5.65 -2.45 6.05
CA ILE A 34 -5.93 -2.18 7.47
C ILE A 34 -4.67 -2.40 8.31
N HIS A 35 -3.96 -3.51 8.11
CA HIS A 35 -2.72 -3.79 8.84
C HIS A 35 -1.68 -2.69 8.60
N VAL A 36 -1.51 -2.26 7.35
CA VAL A 36 -0.58 -1.17 7.01
C VAL A 36 -0.99 0.12 7.73
N ALA A 37 -2.28 0.46 7.71
CA ALA A 37 -2.81 1.66 8.36
C ALA A 37 -2.62 1.64 9.88
N GLU A 38 -2.68 0.46 10.50
CA GLU A 38 -2.45 0.32 11.94
C GLU A 38 -1.01 0.66 12.37
N GLN A 39 -0.06 0.65 11.43
CA GLN A 39 1.34 1.02 11.68
C GLN A 39 1.58 2.53 11.55
N MET A 40 0.56 3.30 11.19
CA MET A 40 0.69 4.73 10.91
C MET A 40 0.38 5.59 12.13
N ASP A 41 1.02 6.76 12.22
CA ASP A 41 0.94 7.64 13.39
C ASP A 41 0.17 8.93 13.16
N THR A 42 -0.13 9.28 11.91
CA THR A 42 -0.87 10.51 11.55
C THR A 42 -2.07 10.20 10.67
N GLU A 43 -3.01 11.15 10.62
CA GLU A 43 -4.18 11.06 9.74
C GLU A 43 -3.77 10.86 8.28
N GLU A 44 -2.84 11.68 7.79
CA GLU A 44 -2.38 11.60 6.40
C GLU A 44 -1.76 10.24 6.09
N GLU A 45 -0.88 9.76 6.96
CA GLU A 45 -0.26 8.44 6.81
C GLU A 45 -1.30 7.33 6.78
N CYS A 46 -2.28 7.40 7.67
CA CYS A 46 -3.33 6.39 7.76
C CYS A 46 -4.20 6.36 6.50
N VAL A 47 -4.60 7.51 5.99
CA VAL A 47 -5.37 7.60 4.75
C VAL A 47 -4.58 7.03 3.58
N VAL A 48 -3.31 7.39 3.46
CA VAL A 48 -2.42 6.88 2.41
C VAL A 48 -2.31 5.36 2.49
N ALA A 49 -2.11 4.81 3.69
CA ALA A 49 -2.02 3.36 3.90
C ALA A 49 -3.29 2.64 3.48
N LEU A 50 -4.46 3.16 3.85
CA LEU A 50 -5.75 2.56 3.50
C LEU A 50 -6.00 2.56 1.98
N LEU A 51 -5.50 3.56 1.27
CA LEU A 51 -5.78 3.74 -0.16
C LEU A 51 -4.63 3.32 -1.07
N HIS A 52 -3.49 2.84 -0.53
CA HIS A 52 -2.27 2.65 -1.31
C HIS A 52 -2.40 1.70 -2.50
N ASP A 53 -3.29 0.71 -2.45
CA ASP A 53 -3.51 -0.26 -3.53
C ASP A 53 -4.81 -0.05 -4.30
N VAL A 54 -5.62 0.94 -3.92
CA VAL A 54 -6.98 1.08 -4.45
C VAL A 54 -6.97 1.37 -5.95
N VAL A 55 -6.15 2.30 -6.41
CA VAL A 55 -6.11 2.66 -7.84
C VAL A 55 -5.46 1.56 -8.68
N GLU A 56 -4.38 0.96 -8.18
CA GLU A 56 -3.64 -0.06 -8.94
C GLU A 56 -4.45 -1.35 -9.10
N ASP A 57 -5.17 -1.77 -8.07
CA ASP A 57 -5.77 -3.10 -7.98
C ASP A 57 -7.30 -3.12 -8.07
N THR A 58 -7.95 -1.97 -8.21
CA THR A 58 -9.42 -1.88 -8.34
C THR A 58 -9.83 -0.91 -9.45
N ASP A 59 -11.14 -0.74 -9.63
CA ASP A 59 -11.71 0.17 -10.64
C ASP A 59 -11.76 1.64 -10.17
N VAL A 60 -11.35 1.93 -8.95
CA VAL A 60 -11.32 3.30 -8.43
C VAL A 60 -10.22 4.09 -9.11
N THR A 61 -10.55 5.29 -9.57
CA THR A 61 -9.61 6.17 -10.29
C THR A 61 -9.10 7.31 -9.40
N PHE A 62 -7.97 7.91 -9.79
CA PHE A 62 -7.48 9.13 -9.13
C PHE A 62 -8.49 10.26 -9.22
N GLU A 63 -9.21 10.38 -10.34
CA GLU A 63 -10.24 11.41 -10.51
C GLU A 63 -11.32 11.30 -9.42
N GLN A 64 -11.76 10.09 -9.11
CA GLN A 64 -12.73 9.84 -8.03
C GLN A 64 -12.15 10.22 -6.67
N LEU A 65 -10.89 9.90 -6.41
CA LEU A 65 -10.23 10.23 -5.14
C LEU A 65 -9.95 11.73 -5.01
N GLU A 66 -9.66 12.42 -6.11
CA GLU A 66 -9.39 13.87 -6.12
C GLU A 66 -10.57 14.68 -5.60
N SER A 67 -11.80 14.22 -5.80
CA SER A 67 -12.99 14.88 -5.29
C SER A 67 -13.20 14.70 -3.78
N GLU A 68 -12.48 13.75 -3.16
CA GLU A 68 -12.70 13.31 -1.78
C GLU A 68 -11.54 13.62 -0.84
N PHE A 69 -10.32 13.80 -1.37
CA PHE A 69 -9.11 13.96 -0.56
C PHE A 69 -8.25 15.13 -1.03
N PRO A 70 -7.45 15.73 -0.12
CA PRO A 70 -6.54 16.81 -0.48
C PRO A 70 -5.53 16.38 -1.55
N SER A 71 -5.09 17.35 -2.37
CA SER A 71 -4.14 17.10 -3.46
C SER A 71 -2.81 16.49 -2.98
N GLU A 72 -2.36 16.83 -1.77
CA GLU A 72 -1.14 16.29 -1.17
C GLU A 72 -1.23 14.77 -1.01
N ILE A 73 -2.39 14.29 -0.55
CA ILE A 73 -2.64 12.84 -0.41
C ILE A 73 -2.66 12.17 -1.79
N ILE A 74 -3.32 12.80 -2.76
CA ILE A 74 -3.38 12.28 -4.13
C ILE A 74 -1.98 12.14 -4.72
N ASP A 75 -1.12 13.14 -4.55
CA ASP A 75 0.25 13.11 -5.05
C ASP A 75 1.05 11.95 -4.44
N ILE A 76 0.87 11.71 -3.14
CA ILE A 76 1.52 10.57 -2.46
C ILE A 76 1.00 9.24 -3.02
N LEU A 77 -0.30 9.12 -3.22
CA LEU A 77 -0.90 7.91 -3.80
C LEU A 77 -0.41 7.64 -5.23
N LYS A 78 -0.18 8.70 -6.01
CA LYS A 78 0.42 8.57 -7.35
C LYS A 78 1.83 8.00 -7.29
N LEU A 79 2.64 8.41 -6.31
CA LEU A 79 3.96 7.81 -6.09
C LEU A 79 3.86 6.32 -5.78
N LEU A 80 2.84 5.91 -5.03
CA LEU A 80 2.66 4.53 -4.59
C LEU A 80 2.01 3.63 -5.65
N THR A 81 1.50 4.21 -6.74
CA THR A 81 0.85 3.46 -7.82
C THR A 81 1.84 3.25 -8.95
N LYS A 82 2.35 2.02 -9.09
CA LYS A 82 3.34 1.69 -10.12
C LYS A 82 2.69 1.63 -11.49
N THR A 83 3.24 2.35 -12.46
CA THR A 83 2.85 2.24 -13.86
C THR A 83 3.69 1.15 -14.55
N LYS A 84 3.22 0.66 -15.71
CA LYS A 84 3.88 -0.46 -16.42
C LYS A 84 5.22 -0.08 -17.05
N ASP A 85 5.43 1.21 -17.33
CA ASP A 85 6.59 1.73 -18.04
C ASP A 85 7.79 2.06 -17.18
N ILE A 86 7.65 1.93 -15.85
CA ILE A 86 8.73 2.23 -14.91
C ILE A 86 9.29 0.94 -14.29
N ASP A 87 10.62 0.86 -14.18
CA ASP A 87 11.28 -0.23 -13.48
C ASP A 87 10.92 -0.23 -11.99
N TYR A 88 10.79 -1.42 -11.40
CA TYR A 88 10.37 -1.56 -10.00
C TYR A 88 11.30 -0.80 -9.04
N TYR A 89 12.63 -0.91 -9.21
CA TYR A 89 13.57 -0.24 -8.30
C TYR A 89 13.63 1.27 -8.52
N GLU A 90 13.39 1.76 -9.72
CA GLU A 90 13.20 3.18 -9.97
C GLU A 90 11.96 3.71 -9.25
N TYR A 91 10.86 2.97 -9.31
CA TYR A 91 9.63 3.24 -8.56
C TYR A 91 9.91 3.32 -7.05
N ILE A 92 10.66 2.36 -6.50
CA ILE A 92 11.03 2.34 -5.08
C ILE A 92 11.91 3.54 -4.72
N ASN A 93 12.87 3.92 -5.56
CA ASN A 93 13.72 5.08 -5.31
C ASN A 93 12.94 6.40 -5.30
N LYS A 94 11.91 6.53 -6.12
CA LYS A 94 11.02 7.70 -6.09
C LYS A 94 10.21 7.77 -4.82
N ILE A 95 9.69 6.64 -4.36
CA ILE A 95 8.96 6.54 -3.09
C ILE A 95 9.83 6.97 -1.92
N LYS A 96 11.10 6.58 -1.92
CA LYS A 96 12.06 6.90 -0.86
C LYS A 96 12.14 8.39 -0.55
N GLU A 97 11.95 9.25 -1.54
CA GLU A 97 12.09 10.69 -1.40
C GLU A 97 10.91 11.36 -0.67
N ASN A 98 9.79 10.66 -0.50
CA ASN A 98 8.64 11.18 0.22
C ASN A 98 8.46 10.41 1.53
N ALA A 99 8.52 11.12 2.67
CA ALA A 99 8.52 10.49 3.98
C ALA A 99 7.26 9.65 4.24
N VAL A 100 6.08 10.13 3.83
CA VAL A 100 4.81 9.41 4.03
C VAL A 100 4.73 8.19 3.12
N ALA A 101 5.03 8.36 1.84
CA ALA A 101 5.04 7.25 0.88
C ALA A 101 6.02 6.17 1.30
N ARG A 102 7.23 6.56 1.74
CA ARG A 102 8.26 5.64 2.21
C ARG A 102 7.78 4.83 3.42
N LYS A 103 7.20 5.49 4.41
CA LYS A 103 6.70 4.82 5.62
C LYS A 103 5.59 3.82 5.28
N ALA A 104 4.63 4.20 4.45
CA ALA A 104 3.56 3.31 4.02
C ALA A 104 4.11 2.11 3.24
N LYS A 105 5.06 2.33 2.34
CA LYS A 105 5.65 1.26 1.53
C LYS A 105 6.49 0.30 2.36
N ILE A 106 7.22 0.79 3.34
CA ILE A 106 7.97 -0.06 4.28
C ILE A 106 7.00 -1.00 5.02
N ALA A 107 5.90 -0.48 5.55
CA ALA A 107 4.90 -1.28 6.25
C ALA A 107 4.22 -2.29 5.32
N ASP A 108 3.92 -1.89 4.09
CA ASP A 108 3.35 -2.74 3.05
C ASP A 108 4.28 -3.92 2.75
N ILE A 109 5.56 -3.64 2.48
CA ILE A 109 6.55 -4.68 2.18
C ILE A 109 6.75 -5.63 3.37
N LYS A 110 6.86 -5.09 4.58
CA LYS A 110 7.04 -5.92 5.79
C LYS A 110 5.87 -6.88 5.98
N HIS A 111 4.65 -6.45 5.74
CA HIS A 111 3.49 -7.33 5.83
C HIS A 111 3.52 -8.40 4.74
N ASN A 112 3.93 -8.04 3.53
CA ASN A 112 4.06 -8.98 2.42
C ASN A 112 5.24 -9.95 2.59
N LEU A 113 6.20 -9.65 3.44
CA LEU A 113 7.31 -10.54 3.79
C LEU A 113 6.97 -11.53 4.93
N ASP A 114 5.81 -11.39 5.55
CA ASP A 114 5.38 -12.26 6.63
C ASP A 114 4.91 -13.60 6.06
N ARG A 115 5.78 -14.62 6.15
CA ARG A 115 5.50 -15.97 5.65
C ARG A 115 4.35 -16.66 6.37
N SER A 116 4.02 -16.24 7.60
CA SER A 116 2.90 -16.84 8.34
C SER A 116 1.54 -16.61 7.65
N ARG A 117 1.48 -15.68 6.71
CA ARG A 117 0.29 -15.41 5.89
C ARG A 117 0.13 -16.39 4.73
N LEU A 118 1.10 -17.26 4.48
CA LEU A 118 1.08 -18.20 3.37
C LEU A 118 0.86 -19.63 3.89
N ASP A 119 -0.13 -20.32 3.34
CA ASP A 119 -0.37 -21.73 3.63
C ASP A 119 0.72 -22.61 3.01
N VAL A 120 1.19 -22.24 1.82
CA VAL A 120 2.24 -22.92 1.07
C VAL A 120 3.20 -21.87 0.52
N ILE A 121 4.51 -22.14 0.64
CA ILE A 121 5.55 -21.27 0.09
C ILE A 121 6.03 -21.85 -1.24
N THR A 122 5.87 -21.11 -2.33
CA THR A 122 6.26 -21.51 -3.68
C THR A 122 7.57 -20.83 -4.10
N ASP A 123 8.19 -21.31 -5.20
CA ASP A 123 9.36 -20.65 -5.79
C ASP A 123 9.08 -19.20 -6.19
N LYS A 124 7.87 -18.93 -6.64
CA LYS A 124 7.40 -17.60 -6.98
C LYS A 124 7.39 -16.67 -5.75
N ASP A 125 7.00 -17.19 -4.61
CA ASP A 125 7.02 -16.46 -3.34
C ASP A 125 8.45 -16.14 -2.91
N ILE A 126 9.38 -17.07 -3.08
CA ILE A 126 10.80 -16.89 -2.74
C ILE A 126 11.42 -15.79 -3.60
N LYS A 127 11.15 -15.78 -4.90
CA LYS A 127 11.63 -14.71 -5.81
C LYS A 127 11.07 -13.35 -5.43
N ARG A 128 9.80 -13.30 -5.06
CA ARG A 128 9.15 -12.07 -4.62
C ARG A 128 9.76 -11.56 -3.32
N GLU A 129 10.08 -12.46 -2.38
CA GLU A 129 10.78 -12.11 -1.15
C GLU A 129 12.12 -11.45 -1.42
N GLU A 130 12.91 -11.97 -2.33
CA GLU A 130 14.22 -11.39 -2.70
C GLU A 130 14.04 -9.95 -3.22
N LYS A 131 13.06 -9.75 -4.09
CA LYS A 131 12.71 -8.44 -4.63
C LYS A 131 12.31 -7.46 -3.52
N TYR A 132 11.45 -7.91 -2.61
CA TYR A 132 10.97 -7.08 -1.51
C TYR A 132 12.05 -6.76 -0.48
N LYS A 133 12.94 -7.71 -0.17
CA LYS A 133 14.07 -7.48 0.74
C LYS A 133 15.02 -6.42 0.18
N LYS A 134 15.29 -6.47 -1.12
CA LYS A 134 16.12 -5.45 -1.79
C LYS A 134 15.43 -4.08 -1.76
N ALA A 135 14.14 -4.02 -2.06
CA ALA A 135 13.35 -2.79 -1.99
C ALA A 135 13.35 -2.21 -0.58
N LEU A 136 13.15 -3.05 0.43
CA LEU A 136 13.17 -2.63 1.83
C LEU A 136 14.53 -2.05 2.22
N SER A 137 15.61 -2.67 1.78
CA SER A 137 16.97 -2.17 1.99
C SER A 137 17.17 -0.77 1.41
N ILE A 138 16.66 -0.53 0.19
CA ILE A 138 16.69 0.78 -0.45
C ILE A 138 15.91 1.81 0.36
N LEU A 139 14.68 1.49 0.75
CA LEU A 139 13.80 2.40 1.50
C LEU A 139 14.33 2.74 2.89
N MET A 140 15.03 1.81 3.53
CA MET A 140 15.58 2.01 4.88
C MET A 140 16.99 2.58 4.88
N SER A 141 17.64 2.72 3.73
CA SER A 141 18.96 3.35 3.63
C SER A 141 18.87 4.88 3.80
N LYS A 142 19.95 5.47 4.20
CA LYS A 142 20.04 6.93 4.36
C LYS A 142 20.19 7.67 3.03
#